data_9047bbe7ea2850b2d2f51fc92f65c3f4
#
_entry.id   9047bbe7ea2850b2d2f51fc92f65c3f4
#
_cell.length_a   1.000
_cell.length_b   1.000
_cell.length_c   1.000
_cell.angle_alpha   90.00
_cell.angle_beta   90.00
_cell.angle_gamma   90.00
#
_symmetry.space_group_name_H-M   'P 1'
#
loop_
_entity.id
_entity.type
_entity.pdbx_description
1 polymer ?
#
loop_
_entity_poly.entity_id
_entity_poly.type
_entity_poly.pdbx_seq_one_letter_code
_entity_poly.pdbx_strand_id
1 'polypeptide(L)'
;LKGHPQAITPNIKKLSDSGTSFMKAYTNNPICGPSRSSFLSGIYPHNSLNFWQKPWYNNDVLANTKTIVEKFKENGYYVVGSGKILHHNKKELWSEFEHNSDLGPVAYKGKKEKGKIGISHPDIPKPFRTERMVGCCNMNGGQIDGSFGPLKNVENTKLDGEQLSWAYGGSRGYKEFKYTSEDERDLTPDEINAQWAEDKINELARSDNDSPFFLAVGFVRPHTPLIAPQKYFDMYPLEKIELANILENDMDDTFLNYVETNNVEKSEVGENNSTLTHKQPVSYTHLTLPTMIRV
;
A
#
# COMPACT_ATOMS: atom_id res chain seq x y z
N LEU A 1 10.88 -3.44 9.49
CA LEU A 1 12.05 -2.83 8.84
C LEU A 1 13.27 -2.89 9.76
N LYS A 2 13.16 -2.42 10.99
CA LYS A 2 14.23 -2.55 11.98
C LYS A 2 14.37 -4.04 12.36
N GLY A 3 15.56 -4.59 12.18
CA GLY A 3 15.84 -6.01 12.44
C GLY A 3 15.93 -6.90 11.20
N HIS A 4 15.54 -6.42 10.02
CA HIS A 4 15.83 -7.15 8.79
C HIS A 4 17.29 -6.86 8.38
N PRO A 5 18.17 -7.88 8.29
CA PRO A 5 19.61 -7.66 8.16
C PRO A 5 20.01 -6.96 6.87
N GLN A 6 19.23 -7.14 5.80
CA GLN A 6 19.54 -6.59 4.49
C GLN A 6 18.81 -5.26 4.21
N ALA A 7 17.86 -4.80 5.05
CA ALA A 7 17.08 -3.60 4.76
C ALA A 7 17.88 -2.32 5.00
N ILE A 8 17.99 -1.48 3.97
CA ILE A 8 18.69 -0.20 3.99
C ILE A 8 17.64 0.91 4.22
N THR A 9 17.50 1.38 5.46
CA THR A 9 16.50 2.37 5.86
C THR A 9 17.12 3.48 6.72
N PRO A 10 17.99 4.33 6.16
CA PRO A 10 18.80 5.28 6.94
C PRO A 10 17.93 6.31 7.70
N ASN A 11 16.87 6.83 7.10
CA ASN A 11 16.01 7.82 7.73
C ASN A 11 15.14 7.22 8.85
N ILE A 12 14.57 6.02 8.62
CA ILE A 12 13.83 5.28 9.65
C ILE A 12 14.78 4.91 10.79
N LYS A 13 16.04 4.53 10.47
CA LYS A 13 17.05 4.26 11.48
C LYS A 13 17.34 5.50 12.31
N LYS A 14 17.56 6.66 11.68
CA LYS A 14 17.80 7.93 12.38
C LYS A 14 16.66 8.28 13.33
N LEU A 15 15.40 8.18 12.89
CA LEU A 15 14.23 8.40 13.73
C LEU A 15 14.18 7.40 14.90
N SER A 16 14.41 6.13 14.62
CA SER A 16 14.45 5.06 15.61
C SER A 16 15.53 5.28 16.68
N ASP A 17 16.69 5.76 16.28
CA ASP A 17 17.82 6.00 17.20
C ASP A 17 17.58 7.24 18.07
N SER A 18 16.74 8.17 17.64
CA SER A 18 16.38 9.37 18.40
C SER A 18 15.14 9.19 19.32
N GLY A 19 14.50 8.04 19.27
CA GLY A 19 13.26 7.78 20.00
C GLY A 19 13.15 6.36 20.54
N THR A 20 11.93 5.95 20.86
CA THR A 20 11.64 4.60 21.36
C THR A 20 11.08 3.72 20.24
N SER A 21 11.69 2.56 20.02
CA SER A 21 11.24 1.57 19.04
C SER A 21 10.53 0.39 19.69
N PHE A 22 9.27 0.15 19.30
CA PHE A 22 8.49 -0.97 19.79
C PHE A 22 8.71 -2.19 18.87
N MET A 23 9.55 -3.13 19.30
CA MET A 23 9.93 -4.30 18.50
C MET A 23 8.84 -5.38 18.42
N LYS A 24 7.87 -5.35 19.33
CA LYS A 24 6.75 -6.30 19.40
C LYS A 24 5.43 -5.55 19.24
N ALA A 25 5.27 -4.83 18.13
CA ALA A 25 4.02 -4.17 17.78
C ALA A 25 3.23 -5.04 16.78
N TYR A 26 1.97 -5.32 17.09
CA TYR A 26 1.11 -6.19 16.29
C TYR A 26 -0.13 -5.44 15.83
N THR A 27 -0.58 -5.74 14.62
CA THR A 27 -1.85 -5.20 14.14
C THR A 27 -3.05 -5.93 14.77
N ASN A 28 -4.12 -5.20 15.04
CA ASN A 28 -5.35 -5.77 15.61
C ASN A 28 -6.16 -6.59 14.60
N ASN A 29 -5.89 -6.44 13.31
CA ASN A 29 -6.54 -7.14 12.22
C ASN A 29 -5.62 -7.12 10.98
N PRO A 30 -5.47 -8.24 10.24
CA PRO A 30 -4.59 -8.30 9.07
C PRO A 30 -5.18 -7.63 7.82
N ILE A 31 -6.36 -7.01 7.91
CA ILE A 31 -7.04 -6.33 6.80
C ILE A 31 -6.98 -4.82 7.01
N CYS A 32 -6.63 -4.06 5.96
CA CYS A 32 -6.34 -2.63 6.03
C CYS A 32 -7.52 -1.77 6.56
N GLY A 33 -8.76 -2.04 6.17
CA GLY A 33 -9.94 -1.28 6.63
C GLY A 33 -10.13 -1.38 8.15
N PRO A 34 -10.37 -2.57 8.71
CA PRO A 34 -10.56 -2.75 10.14
C PRO A 34 -9.31 -2.42 10.97
N SER A 35 -8.11 -2.72 10.48
CA SER A 35 -6.87 -2.32 11.16
C SER A 35 -6.78 -0.80 11.32
N ARG A 36 -7.05 -0.05 10.24
CA ARG A 36 -6.96 1.42 10.25
C ARG A 36 -8.05 2.06 11.10
N SER A 37 -9.27 1.57 11.02
CA SER A 37 -10.35 2.06 11.88
C SER A 37 -10.07 1.77 13.35
N SER A 38 -9.45 0.62 13.67
CA SER A 38 -9.07 0.25 15.03
C SER A 38 -8.00 1.19 15.60
N PHE A 39 -6.88 1.40 14.93
CA PHE A 39 -5.82 2.24 15.51
C PHE A 39 -6.22 3.73 15.56
N LEU A 40 -7.09 4.19 14.68
CA LEU A 40 -7.55 5.59 14.68
C LEU A 40 -8.63 5.88 15.73
N SER A 41 -9.49 4.89 16.04
CA SER A 41 -10.54 5.03 17.04
C SER A 41 -10.15 4.51 18.43
N GLY A 42 -9.10 3.67 18.52
CA GLY A 42 -8.76 2.94 19.74
C GLY A 42 -9.70 1.77 20.05
N ILE A 43 -10.63 1.44 19.16
CA ILE A 43 -11.60 0.36 19.35
C ILE A 43 -11.15 -0.91 18.61
N TYR A 44 -11.02 -2.00 19.32
CA TYR A 44 -10.67 -3.28 18.72
C TYR A 44 -11.75 -3.79 17.75
N PRO A 45 -11.36 -4.48 16.65
CA PRO A 45 -12.32 -5.01 15.68
C PRO A 45 -13.39 -5.93 16.28
N HIS A 46 -13.06 -6.73 17.29
CA HIS A 46 -14.01 -7.61 17.97
C HIS A 46 -15.02 -6.83 18.85
N ASN A 47 -14.70 -5.61 19.28
CA ASN A 47 -15.64 -4.76 20.02
C ASN A 47 -16.57 -3.99 19.08
N SER A 48 -16.06 -3.58 17.91
CA SER A 48 -16.86 -2.88 16.91
C SER A 48 -17.57 -3.82 15.92
N LEU A 49 -17.17 -5.11 15.87
CA LEU A 49 -17.57 -6.09 14.85
C LEU A 49 -17.25 -5.64 13.41
N ASN A 50 -16.27 -4.75 13.25
CA ASN A 50 -15.80 -4.30 11.97
C ASN A 50 -14.59 -5.14 11.52
N PHE A 51 -14.85 -6.29 10.91
CA PHE A 51 -13.81 -7.23 10.47
C PHE A 51 -13.49 -7.14 8.98
N TRP A 52 -14.20 -6.29 8.22
CA TRP A 52 -14.09 -6.24 6.77
C TRP A 52 -13.94 -4.80 6.23
N GLN A 53 -13.74 -4.68 4.92
CA GLN A 53 -13.52 -3.41 4.19
C GLN A 53 -14.81 -2.58 4.04
N LYS A 54 -15.56 -2.39 5.14
CA LYS A 54 -16.73 -1.50 5.16
C LYS A 54 -16.34 -0.10 5.61
N PRO A 55 -17.01 0.95 5.14
CA PRO A 55 -16.81 2.29 5.67
C PRO A 55 -17.02 2.31 7.18
N TRP A 56 -16.00 2.71 7.93
CA TRP A 56 -16.03 2.71 9.38
C TRP A 56 -17.14 3.59 9.96
N TYR A 57 -17.46 4.68 9.29
CA TYR A 57 -18.52 5.61 9.69
C TYR A 57 -19.94 5.06 9.47
N ASN A 58 -20.08 3.89 8.87
CA ASN A 58 -21.36 3.15 8.78
C ASN A 58 -21.47 2.05 9.86
N ASN A 59 -20.48 1.94 10.75
CA ASN A 59 -20.51 1.04 11.87
C ASN A 59 -20.98 1.80 13.12
N ASP A 60 -22.01 1.31 13.81
CA ASP A 60 -22.65 2.01 14.92
C ASP A 60 -21.70 2.38 16.06
N VAL A 61 -20.75 1.50 16.38
CA VAL A 61 -19.77 1.76 17.43
C VAL A 61 -18.75 2.79 16.97
N LEU A 62 -18.18 2.61 15.78
CA LEU A 62 -17.11 3.47 15.28
C LEU A 62 -17.62 4.86 14.89
N ALA A 63 -18.84 4.96 14.36
CA ALA A 63 -19.46 6.24 14.01
C ALA A 63 -19.72 7.13 15.23
N ASN A 64 -19.92 6.51 16.39
CA ASN A 64 -20.12 7.20 17.67
C ASN A 64 -18.84 7.31 18.51
N THR A 65 -17.70 6.88 17.96
CA THR A 65 -16.38 6.95 18.61
C THR A 65 -15.52 8.01 17.91
N LYS A 66 -14.98 8.94 18.66
CA LYS A 66 -14.07 9.96 18.13
C LYS A 66 -12.73 9.35 17.78
N THR A 67 -12.25 9.66 16.58
CA THR A 67 -10.91 9.29 16.12
C THR A 67 -9.85 10.16 16.80
N ILE A 68 -8.59 9.70 16.76
CA ILE A 68 -7.44 10.48 17.22
C ILE A 68 -7.35 11.83 16.50
N VAL A 69 -7.72 11.90 15.22
CA VAL A 69 -7.74 13.12 14.41
C VAL A 69 -8.73 14.12 14.97
N GLU A 70 -9.96 13.67 15.29
CA GLU A 70 -10.98 14.52 15.91
C GLU A 70 -10.54 14.99 17.30
N LYS A 71 -9.88 14.11 18.07
CA LYS A 71 -9.37 14.47 19.39
C LYS A 71 -8.30 15.57 19.32
N PHE A 72 -7.37 15.50 18.40
CA PHE A 72 -6.41 16.58 18.20
C PHE A 72 -7.10 17.88 17.77
N LYS A 73 -8.03 17.81 16.81
CA LYS A 73 -8.79 18.98 16.33
C LYS A 73 -9.59 19.66 17.44
N GLU A 74 -10.26 18.89 18.30
CA GLU A 74 -11.01 19.41 19.47
C GLU A 74 -10.12 20.08 20.51
N ASN A 75 -8.85 19.71 20.57
CA ASN A 75 -7.87 20.30 21.47
C ASN A 75 -7.05 21.43 20.80
N GLY A 76 -7.57 22.03 19.74
CA GLY A 76 -6.99 23.21 19.12
C GLY A 76 -5.82 22.95 18.17
N TYR A 77 -5.55 21.69 17.81
CA TYR A 77 -4.53 21.39 16.81
C TYR A 77 -5.03 21.64 15.39
N TYR A 78 -4.17 22.18 14.56
CA TYR A 78 -4.37 22.18 13.12
C TYR A 78 -4.06 20.79 12.57
N VAL A 79 -5.08 20.06 12.11
CA VAL A 79 -4.94 18.65 11.72
C VAL A 79 -4.88 18.53 10.20
N VAL A 80 -3.76 18.03 9.68
CA VAL A 80 -3.52 17.92 8.24
C VAL A 80 -3.11 16.50 7.85
N GLY A 81 -3.52 16.08 6.65
CA GLY A 81 -3.24 14.73 6.19
C GLY A 81 -3.19 14.57 4.68
N SER A 82 -2.49 13.53 4.24
CA SER A 82 -2.45 13.10 2.84
C SER A 82 -2.14 11.60 2.71
N GLY A 83 -2.67 10.98 1.66
CA GLY A 83 -2.36 9.60 1.29
C GLY A 83 -3.18 8.54 2.04
N LYS A 84 -2.59 7.37 2.23
CA LYS A 84 -3.23 6.18 2.80
C LYS A 84 -3.23 6.19 4.33
N ILE A 85 -4.03 7.05 4.93
CA ILE A 85 -4.22 7.09 6.39
C ILE A 85 -5.43 6.24 6.78
N LEU A 86 -6.59 6.54 6.22
CA LEU A 86 -7.82 5.74 6.35
C LEU A 86 -8.07 4.93 5.07
N HIS A 87 -8.72 3.78 5.19
CA HIS A 87 -9.16 3.03 4.01
C HIS A 87 -10.36 3.74 3.33
N HIS A 88 -11.29 4.19 4.14
CA HIS A 88 -12.38 5.07 3.72
C HIS A 88 -12.18 6.42 4.40
N ASN A 89 -11.62 7.36 3.66
CA ASN A 89 -11.35 8.69 4.19
C ASN A 89 -12.64 9.53 4.28
N LYS A 90 -12.68 10.38 5.28
CA LYS A 90 -13.72 11.36 5.53
C LYS A 90 -13.03 12.71 5.70
N LYS A 91 -13.07 13.56 4.66
CA LYS A 91 -12.31 14.81 4.61
C LYS A 91 -12.66 15.76 5.74
N GLU A 92 -13.88 15.72 6.24
CA GLU A 92 -14.40 16.58 7.31
C GLU A 92 -13.70 16.38 8.66
N LEU A 93 -13.02 15.24 8.82
CA LEU A 93 -12.20 15.01 10.02
C LEU A 93 -11.01 15.97 10.11
N TRP A 94 -10.47 16.35 8.96
CA TRP A 94 -9.25 17.12 8.82
C TRP A 94 -9.52 18.61 8.73
N SER A 95 -8.57 19.44 9.15
CA SER A 95 -8.53 20.86 8.79
C SER A 95 -8.16 21.00 7.31
N GLU A 96 -7.23 20.15 6.84
CA GLU A 96 -6.81 20.03 5.45
C GLU A 96 -6.50 18.58 5.11
N PHE A 97 -7.00 18.08 3.98
CA PHE A 97 -6.65 16.76 3.46
C PHE A 97 -6.43 16.83 1.96
N GLU A 98 -5.19 16.59 1.52
CA GLU A 98 -4.81 16.84 0.13
C GLU A 98 -5.11 15.64 -0.78
N HIS A 99 -4.37 14.56 -0.65
CA HIS A 99 -4.45 13.43 -1.57
C HIS A 99 -5.12 12.21 -0.93
N ASN A 100 -6.07 11.61 -1.66
CA ASN A 100 -6.58 10.31 -1.29
C ASN A 100 -5.57 9.22 -1.62
N SER A 101 -5.76 8.04 -1.01
CA SER A 101 -4.98 6.84 -1.32
C SER A 101 -5.05 6.50 -2.81
N ASP A 102 -3.91 6.21 -3.40
CA ASP A 102 -3.78 5.79 -4.79
C ASP A 102 -2.79 4.61 -4.89
N LEU A 103 -3.21 3.51 -5.52
CA LEU A 103 -2.43 2.29 -5.68
C LEU A 103 -1.50 2.32 -6.90
N GLY A 104 -1.55 3.38 -7.70
CA GLY A 104 -0.78 3.49 -8.96
C GLY A 104 0.74 3.51 -8.78
N PRO A 105 1.45 3.35 -9.88
CA PRO A 105 0.91 3.03 -11.19
C PRO A 105 0.41 1.57 -11.27
N VAL A 106 -0.72 1.39 -11.94
CA VAL A 106 -1.31 0.07 -12.22
C VAL A 106 -1.32 -0.20 -13.71
N ALA A 107 -1.02 -1.44 -14.09
CA ALA A 107 -1.05 -1.86 -15.48
C ALA A 107 -2.47 -2.17 -15.96
N TYR A 108 -2.78 -1.84 -17.22
CA TYR A 108 -4.04 -2.18 -17.85
C TYR A 108 -3.88 -2.44 -19.35
N LYS A 109 -4.79 -3.20 -19.93
CA LYS A 109 -4.81 -3.54 -21.36
C LYS A 109 -5.47 -2.44 -22.21
N GLY A 110 -4.82 -2.06 -23.31
CA GLY A 110 -5.36 -1.14 -24.32
C GLY A 110 -5.33 0.35 -23.94
N LYS A 111 -6.03 1.17 -24.73
CA LYS A 111 -6.10 2.62 -24.48
C LYS A 111 -7.00 2.94 -23.28
N LYS A 112 -6.66 4.04 -22.61
CA LYS A 112 -7.37 4.56 -21.44
C LYS A 112 -8.83 4.88 -21.77
N GLU A 113 -9.75 4.05 -21.29
CA GLU A 113 -11.18 4.30 -21.34
C GLU A 113 -11.83 3.85 -20.02
N LYS A 114 -12.95 4.50 -19.65
CA LYS A 114 -13.71 4.14 -18.46
C LYS A 114 -14.15 2.68 -18.52
N GLY A 115 -13.81 1.89 -17.51
CA GLY A 115 -14.18 0.47 -17.43
C GLY A 115 -13.12 -0.53 -17.90
N LYS A 116 -11.88 -0.11 -18.16
CA LYS A 116 -10.80 -1.04 -18.52
C LYS A 116 -10.29 -1.85 -17.35
N ILE A 117 -9.76 -3.01 -17.69
CA ILE A 117 -9.39 -4.07 -16.76
C ILE A 117 -7.94 -3.89 -16.38
N GLY A 118 -7.66 -3.69 -15.08
CA GLY A 118 -6.32 -3.78 -14.52
C GLY A 118 -5.82 -5.23 -14.57
N ILE A 119 -4.53 -5.42 -14.74
CA ILE A 119 -3.95 -6.72 -15.06
C ILE A 119 -2.88 -7.06 -14.03
N SER A 120 -2.90 -8.29 -13.53
CA SER A 120 -1.80 -8.89 -12.79
C SER A 120 -0.56 -9.02 -13.67
N HIS A 121 0.61 -9.09 -13.04
CA HIS A 121 1.87 -9.25 -13.78
C HIS A 121 1.80 -10.42 -14.76
N PRO A 122 2.31 -10.29 -16.00
CA PRO A 122 2.25 -11.34 -17.02
C PRO A 122 2.88 -12.67 -16.61
N ASP A 123 3.89 -12.64 -15.73
CA ASP A 123 4.58 -13.85 -15.25
C ASP A 123 3.78 -14.64 -14.19
N ILE A 124 2.68 -14.07 -13.68
CA ILE A 124 1.78 -14.80 -12.79
C ILE A 124 1.10 -15.90 -13.62
N PRO A 125 1.13 -17.18 -13.19
CA PRO A 125 0.44 -18.26 -13.90
C PRO A 125 -1.03 -17.98 -14.13
N LYS A 126 -1.56 -18.34 -15.29
CA LYS A 126 -2.94 -18.06 -15.71
C LYS A 126 -4.04 -18.36 -14.65
N PRO A 127 -3.99 -19.49 -13.91
CA PRO A 127 -5.01 -19.78 -12.91
C PRO A 127 -5.08 -18.74 -11.76
N PHE A 128 -4.00 -17.99 -11.56
CA PHE A 128 -3.87 -17.01 -10.47
C PHE A 128 -3.87 -15.56 -10.97
N ARG A 129 -3.95 -15.34 -12.31
CA ARG A 129 -4.10 -14.01 -12.87
C ARG A 129 -5.49 -13.50 -12.61
N THR A 130 -5.55 -12.33 -12.00
CA THR A 130 -6.80 -11.61 -11.86
C THR A 130 -6.88 -10.49 -12.88
N GLU A 131 -8.03 -10.38 -13.52
CA GLU A 131 -8.39 -9.26 -14.37
C GLU A 131 -9.44 -8.42 -13.63
N ARG A 132 -9.23 -7.11 -13.54
CA ARG A 132 -10.13 -6.24 -12.81
C ARG A 132 -10.47 -4.99 -13.57
N MET A 133 -11.70 -4.56 -13.40
CA MET A 133 -12.09 -3.22 -13.84
C MET A 133 -11.34 -2.15 -13.03
N VAL A 134 -10.46 -1.44 -13.71
CA VAL A 134 -9.73 -0.30 -13.15
C VAL A 134 -10.74 0.83 -12.86
N GLY A 135 -10.82 1.29 -11.62
CA GLY A 135 -11.64 2.42 -11.15
C GLY A 135 -13.02 2.10 -10.68
N CYS A 136 -13.28 0.87 -10.44
CA CYS A 136 -14.49 0.54 -9.73
C CYS A 136 -14.19 0.33 -8.25
N CYS A 137 -14.95 1.02 -7.41
CA CYS A 137 -14.94 0.85 -5.96
C CYS A 137 -15.52 -0.50 -5.52
N ASN A 138 -16.07 -1.26 -6.43
CA ASN A 138 -16.58 -2.61 -6.17
C ASN A 138 -15.44 -3.61 -6.24
N MET A 139 -14.88 -3.84 -5.11
CA MET A 139 -13.82 -4.77 -4.80
C MET A 139 -14.29 -6.24 -4.85
N ASN A 140 -15.11 -6.59 -5.80
CA ASN A 140 -15.58 -7.98 -5.98
C ASN A 140 -14.57 -8.83 -6.76
N GLY A 141 -13.38 -8.42 -6.84
CA GLY A 141 -12.34 -9.15 -7.48
C GLY A 141 -11.04 -8.97 -6.72
N GLY A 142 -10.17 -9.94 -6.72
CA GLY A 142 -8.89 -9.98 -6.10
C GLY A 142 -8.00 -8.73 -6.28
N GLN A 143 -6.85 -8.61 -5.71
CA GLN A 143 -5.94 -7.46 -5.85
C GLN A 143 -5.27 -7.47 -7.23
N ILE A 144 -4.84 -6.31 -7.72
CA ILE A 144 -3.90 -6.28 -8.84
C ILE A 144 -2.56 -6.70 -8.28
N ASP A 145 -2.28 -8.00 -8.40
CA ASP A 145 -1.13 -8.60 -7.79
C ASP A 145 0.04 -8.68 -8.77
N GLY A 146 1.20 -8.74 -8.20
CA GLY A 146 2.43 -8.99 -8.89
C GLY A 146 3.52 -7.98 -8.60
N SER A 147 4.73 -8.40 -8.89
CA SER A 147 5.92 -7.56 -8.81
C SER A 147 6.31 -7.15 -10.22
N PHE A 148 6.15 -5.88 -10.53
CA PHE A 148 6.57 -5.29 -11.80
C PHE A 148 8.03 -4.81 -11.75
N GLY A 149 8.63 -4.81 -10.56
CA GLY A 149 10.00 -4.39 -10.38
C GLY A 149 10.20 -2.88 -10.53
N PRO A 150 11.30 -2.44 -11.14
CA PRO A 150 11.57 -1.01 -11.30
C PRO A 150 10.63 -0.35 -12.31
N LEU A 151 10.35 0.94 -12.11
CA LEU A 151 9.48 1.75 -12.98
C LEU A 151 9.90 1.73 -14.44
N LYS A 152 11.18 1.56 -14.75
CA LYS A 152 11.67 1.42 -16.14
C LYS A 152 11.04 0.24 -16.88
N ASN A 153 10.47 -0.75 -16.19
CA ASN A 153 9.80 -1.88 -16.82
C ASN A 153 8.41 -1.50 -17.35
N VAL A 154 7.88 -0.33 -16.96
CA VAL A 154 6.56 0.16 -17.42
C VAL A 154 6.44 0.17 -18.94
N GLU A 155 7.47 0.65 -19.63
CA GLU A 155 7.46 0.73 -21.09
C GLU A 155 7.57 -0.62 -21.78
N ASN A 156 8.17 -1.61 -21.15
CA ASN A 156 8.52 -2.90 -21.77
C ASN A 156 7.57 -4.01 -21.37
N THR A 157 6.62 -3.77 -20.46
CA THR A 157 5.71 -4.81 -20.00
C THR A 157 4.63 -5.08 -21.04
N LYS A 158 4.60 -6.32 -21.55
CA LYS A 158 3.61 -6.79 -22.52
C LYS A 158 2.81 -7.96 -21.99
N LEU A 159 1.57 -8.06 -22.41
CA LEU A 159 0.71 -9.21 -22.17
C LEU A 159 0.16 -9.70 -23.50
N ASP A 160 0.35 -10.99 -23.82
CA ASP A 160 -0.08 -11.62 -25.08
C ASP A 160 0.39 -10.84 -26.33
N GLY A 161 1.59 -10.25 -26.26
CA GLY A 161 2.20 -9.44 -27.32
C GLY A 161 1.74 -7.98 -27.37
N GLU A 162 0.71 -7.58 -26.64
CA GLU A 162 0.23 -6.20 -26.56
C GLU A 162 0.97 -5.43 -25.47
N GLN A 163 1.38 -4.20 -25.79
CA GLN A 163 1.94 -3.27 -24.83
C GLN A 163 0.90 -2.88 -23.78
N LEU A 164 1.25 -2.98 -22.50
CA LEU A 164 0.41 -2.50 -21.42
C LEU A 164 0.50 -0.97 -21.28
N SER A 165 -0.60 -0.37 -20.87
CA SER A 165 -0.67 1.03 -20.47
C SER A 165 -0.66 1.13 -18.95
N TRP A 166 -0.31 2.30 -18.41
CA TRP A 166 -0.17 2.51 -16.97
C TRP A 166 -0.95 3.74 -16.53
N ALA A 167 -1.54 3.67 -15.35
CA ALA A 167 -2.34 4.75 -14.80
C ALA A 167 -2.24 4.83 -13.28
N TYR A 168 -2.53 6.00 -12.74
CA TYR A 168 -2.85 6.14 -11.32
C TYR A 168 -4.12 5.35 -11.01
N GLY A 169 -4.12 4.67 -9.87
CA GLY A 169 -5.15 3.70 -9.48
C GLY A 169 -6.13 4.19 -8.41
N GLY A 170 -6.29 5.49 -8.26
CA GLY A 170 -7.13 6.09 -7.23
C GLY A 170 -8.48 6.59 -7.72
N SER A 171 -9.24 7.20 -6.81
CA SER A 171 -10.55 7.81 -7.06
C SER A 171 -10.52 9.04 -7.99
N ARG A 172 -9.35 9.47 -8.43
CA ARG A 172 -9.14 10.63 -9.30
C ARG A 172 -9.47 10.38 -10.78
N GLY A 173 -10.13 9.25 -11.10
CA GLY A 173 -10.27 8.81 -12.48
C GLY A 173 -8.90 8.47 -13.08
N TYR A 174 -8.90 7.71 -14.14
CA TYR A 174 -7.68 7.18 -14.78
C TYR A 174 -6.83 8.28 -15.38
N LYS A 175 -5.96 8.90 -14.59
CA LYS A 175 -4.87 9.69 -15.12
C LYS A 175 -3.78 8.73 -15.58
N GLU A 176 -3.37 8.83 -16.85
CA GLU A 176 -2.23 8.09 -17.36
C GLU A 176 -0.99 8.38 -16.52
N PHE A 177 -0.22 7.33 -16.23
CA PHE A 177 1.09 7.45 -15.63
C PHE A 177 2.12 7.38 -16.75
N LYS A 178 2.89 8.44 -16.92
CA LYS A 178 3.91 8.55 -17.96
C LYS A 178 5.27 8.21 -17.41
N TYR A 179 6.03 7.47 -18.19
CA TYR A 179 7.42 7.14 -17.93
C TYR A 179 8.22 7.25 -19.24
N THR A 180 9.23 8.07 -19.26
CA THR A 180 10.22 8.19 -20.35
C THR A 180 11.60 7.78 -19.83
N SER A 181 11.96 8.28 -18.65
CA SER A 181 13.18 7.94 -17.92
C SER A 181 12.98 8.16 -16.43
N GLU A 182 13.95 7.81 -15.60
CA GLU A 182 13.88 8.09 -14.15
C GLU A 182 13.81 9.59 -13.84
N ASP A 183 14.40 10.44 -14.68
CA ASP A 183 14.40 11.89 -14.52
C ASP A 183 13.20 12.56 -15.22
N GLU A 184 12.56 11.85 -16.16
CA GLU A 184 11.46 12.35 -16.98
C GLU A 184 10.26 11.38 -16.89
N ARG A 185 9.61 11.38 -15.75
CA ARG A 185 8.44 10.56 -15.45
C ARG A 185 7.48 11.27 -14.50
N ASP A 186 6.27 10.79 -14.45
CA ASP A 186 5.33 11.17 -13.41
C ASP A 186 5.81 10.64 -12.04
N LEU A 187 5.54 11.39 -10.99
CA LEU A 187 5.79 10.95 -9.62
C LEU A 187 4.81 9.85 -9.22
N THR A 188 5.29 8.85 -8.51
CA THR A 188 4.40 7.86 -7.89
C THR A 188 3.52 8.50 -6.81
N PRO A 189 2.37 7.91 -6.46
CA PRO A 189 1.52 8.44 -5.40
C PRO A 189 2.24 8.66 -4.07
N ASP A 190 3.18 7.79 -3.73
CA ASP A 190 3.95 7.91 -2.49
C ASP A 190 4.98 9.05 -2.56
N GLU A 191 5.60 9.29 -3.73
CA GLU A 191 6.47 10.46 -3.95
C GLU A 191 5.67 11.76 -3.87
N ILE A 192 4.46 11.81 -4.44
CA ILE A 192 3.56 12.96 -4.32
C ILE A 192 3.20 13.25 -2.86
N ASN A 193 2.88 12.21 -2.08
CA ASN A 193 2.57 12.37 -0.66
C ASN A 193 3.80 12.79 0.16
N ALA A 194 4.98 12.28 -0.17
CA ALA A 194 6.23 12.67 0.48
C ALA A 194 6.57 14.14 0.22
N GLN A 195 6.45 14.59 -1.04
CA GLN A 195 6.67 15.99 -1.41
C GLN A 195 5.68 16.92 -0.70
N TRP A 196 4.39 16.55 -0.69
CA TRP A 196 3.38 17.32 0.05
C TRP A 196 3.72 17.43 1.53
N ALA A 197 4.16 16.34 2.16
CA ALA A 197 4.49 16.35 3.57
C ALA A 197 5.69 17.25 3.87
N GLU A 198 6.73 17.22 3.03
CA GLU A 198 7.89 18.09 3.14
C GLU A 198 7.50 19.56 3.00
N ASP A 199 6.72 19.90 1.97
CA ASP A 199 6.24 21.27 1.73
C ASP A 199 5.37 21.74 2.88
N LYS A 200 4.47 20.91 3.39
CA LYS A 200 3.58 21.25 4.52
C LYS A 200 4.34 21.42 5.83
N ILE A 201 5.34 20.62 6.13
CA ILE A 201 6.20 20.82 7.30
C ILE A 201 6.95 22.14 7.19
N ASN A 202 7.49 22.47 6.03
CA ASN A 202 8.19 23.73 5.80
C ASN A 202 7.24 24.94 5.91
N GLU A 203 6.01 24.82 5.42
CA GLU A 203 4.97 25.86 5.56
C GLU A 203 4.64 26.10 7.04
N LEU A 204 4.33 25.02 7.79
CA LEU A 204 3.97 25.09 9.19
C LEU A 204 5.12 25.61 10.07
N ALA A 205 6.36 25.24 9.76
CA ALA A 205 7.54 25.71 10.49
C ALA A 205 7.84 27.22 10.29
N ARG A 206 7.37 27.81 9.20
CA ARG A 206 7.54 29.23 8.87
C ARG A 206 6.34 30.09 9.26
N SER A 207 5.24 29.44 9.63
CA SER A 207 4.01 30.14 10.04
C SER A 207 4.22 30.85 11.36
N ASP A 208 3.80 32.10 11.44
CA ASP A 208 3.73 32.88 12.70
C ASP A 208 2.60 32.40 13.63
N ASN A 209 1.93 31.30 13.26
CA ASN A 209 0.83 30.74 14.02
C ASN A 209 1.37 29.75 15.06
N ASP A 210 1.28 30.14 16.33
CA ASP A 210 1.68 29.32 17.49
C ASP A 210 0.77 28.09 17.74
N SER A 211 -0.24 27.87 16.90
CA SER A 211 -1.12 26.71 17.05
C SER A 211 -0.38 25.41 16.79
N PRO A 212 -0.47 24.44 17.69
CA PRO A 212 0.13 23.13 17.46
C PRO A 212 -0.54 22.43 16.27
N PHE A 213 0.21 21.59 15.56
CA PHE A 213 -0.34 20.82 14.46
C PHE A 213 -0.20 19.31 14.67
N PHE A 214 -1.08 18.58 14.03
CA PHE A 214 -1.02 17.13 13.88
C PHE A 214 -0.97 16.82 12.40
N LEU A 215 0.18 16.33 11.91
CA LEU A 215 0.39 15.98 10.52
C LEU A 215 0.47 14.45 10.38
N ALA A 216 -0.34 13.91 9.47
CA ALA A 216 -0.33 12.50 9.13
C ALA A 216 -0.12 12.30 7.63
N VAL A 217 0.82 11.44 7.26
CA VAL A 217 1.05 11.04 5.88
C VAL A 217 1.00 9.52 5.76
N GLY A 218 0.24 9.04 4.79
CA GLY A 218 0.07 7.61 4.55
C GLY A 218 0.63 7.18 3.21
N PHE A 219 1.60 6.26 3.24
CA PHE A 219 2.14 5.64 2.04
C PHE A 219 1.39 4.34 1.70
N VAL A 220 1.38 4.00 0.42
CA VAL A 220 0.71 2.80 -0.09
C VAL A 220 1.68 1.62 -0.11
N ARG A 221 2.91 1.84 -0.56
CA ARG A 221 3.90 0.76 -0.65
C ARG A 221 4.34 0.30 0.75
N PRO A 222 4.50 -1.02 0.94
CA PRO A 222 4.62 -2.13 -0.04
C PRO A 222 3.30 -2.83 -0.44
N HIS A 223 2.18 -2.14 -0.54
CA HIS A 223 0.96 -2.72 -1.12
C HIS A 223 1.14 -2.98 -2.62
N THR A 224 0.55 -4.08 -3.12
CA THR A 224 0.56 -4.41 -4.55
C THR A 224 -0.17 -3.36 -5.41
N PRO A 225 0.19 -3.21 -6.69
CA PRO A 225 1.31 -3.86 -7.40
C PRO A 225 2.68 -3.40 -6.88
N LEU A 226 3.66 -4.31 -6.81
CA LEU A 226 4.99 -4.01 -6.29
C LEU A 226 5.84 -3.38 -7.41
N ILE A 227 5.98 -2.08 -7.34
CA ILE A 227 6.75 -1.27 -8.29
C ILE A 227 7.38 -0.09 -7.57
N ALA A 228 8.60 0.26 -7.96
CA ALA A 228 9.36 1.37 -7.37
C ALA A 228 10.34 1.99 -8.36
N PRO A 229 10.82 3.24 -8.15
CA PRO A 229 11.90 3.83 -8.92
C PRO A 229 13.18 2.99 -8.91
N GLN A 230 13.91 2.99 -10.03
CA GLN A 230 15.13 2.18 -10.23
C GLN A 230 16.16 2.39 -9.13
N LYS A 231 16.36 3.62 -8.67
CA LYS A 231 17.34 3.96 -7.63
C LYS A 231 17.22 3.13 -6.34
N TYR A 232 16.03 2.61 -6.02
CA TYR A 232 15.83 1.78 -4.85
C TYR A 232 16.24 0.33 -5.11
N PHE A 233 16.09 -0.15 -6.35
CA PHE A 233 16.59 -1.46 -6.76
C PHE A 233 18.11 -1.49 -6.83
N ASP A 234 18.74 -0.40 -7.27
CA ASP A 234 20.21 -0.28 -7.35
C ASP A 234 20.90 -0.37 -5.97
N MET A 235 20.16 -0.11 -4.89
CA MET A 235 20.65 -0.31 -3.52
C MET A 235 20.83 -1.78 -3.14
N TYR A 236 20.25 -2.70 -3.91
CA TYR A 236 20.17 -4.14 -3.62
C TYR A 236 20.57 -4.95 -4.85
N PRO A 237 21.88 -5.11 -5.13
CA PRO A 237 22.35 -5.98 -6.19
C PRO A 237 21.86 -7.41 -5.99
N LEU A 238 21.26 -8.01 -7.02
CA LEU A 238 20.62 -9.34 -6.92
C LEU A 238 21.54 -10.42 -6.39
N GLU A 239 22.81 -10.37 -6.76
CA GLU A 239 23.84 -11.31 -6.32
C GLU A 239 24.17 -11.22 -4.83
N LYS A 240 23.73 -10.18 -4.15
CA LYS A 240 23.94 -9.96 -2.71
C LYS A 240 22.70 -10.22 -1.86
N ILE A 241 21.58 -10.54 -2.50
CA ILE A 241 20.33 -10.77 -1.78
C ILE A 241 20.31 -12.21 -1.27
N GLU A 242 20.23 -12.34 0.03
CA GLU A 242 19.95 -13.61 0.68
C GLU A 242 18.43 -13.82 0.71
N LEU A 243 18.00 -14.94 0.18
CA LEU A 243 16.58 -15.32 0.23
C LEU A 243 16.19 -15.67 1.66
N ALA A 244 14.94 -15.41 2.01
CA ALA A 244 14.40 -15.85 3.28
C ALA A 244 14.48 -17.38 3.40
N ASN A 245 14.75 -17.87 4.61
CA ASN A 245 14.66 -19.29 4.88
C ASN A 245 13.23 -19.77 4.66
N ILE A 246 13.07 -20.73 3.77
CA ILE A 246 11.80 -21.37 3.49
C ILE A 246 11.83 -22.75 4.13
N LEU A 247 10.86 -23.02 4.98
CA LEU A 247 10.67 -24.37 5.50
C LEU A 247 10.00 -25.22 4.42
N GLU A 248 10.52 -26.41 4.17
CA GLU A 248 10.04 -27.30 3.11
C GLU A 248 8.58 -27.70 3.33
N ASN A 249 8.17 -27.78 4.58
CA ASN A 249 6.84 -28.18 5.04
C ASN A 249 6.05 -27.03 5.70
N ASP A 250 6.34 -25.77 5.38
CA ASP A 250 5.75 -24.58 6.00
C ASP A 250 4.21 -24.49 5.80
N MET A 251 3.68 -25.21 4.82
CA MET A 251 2.25 -25.25 4.52
C MET A 251 1.50 -26.36 5.26
N ASP A 252 2.18 -27.29 5.92
CA ASP A 252 1.55 -28.51 6.47
C ASP A 252 0.52 -28.21 7.56
N ASP A 253 0.69 -27.14 8.31
CA ASP A 253 -0.22 -26.69 9.37
C ASP A 253 -1.14 -25.55 8.92
N THR A 254 -1.17 -25.22 7.63
CA THR A 254 -2.00 -24.15 7.09
C THR A 254 -3.34 -24.65 6.56
N PHE A 255 -4.32 -23.74 6.48
CA PHE A 255 -5.61 -24.03 5.86
C PHE A 255 -5.50 -24.38 4.36
N LEU A 256 -4.46 -23.89 3.68
CA LEU A 256 -4.21 -24.22 2.28
C LEU A 256 -3.89 -25.71 2.06
N ASN A 257 -3.09 -26.29 2.94
CA ASN A 257 -2.83 -27.72 2.92
C ASN A 257 -4.13 -28.52 3.13
N TYR A 258 -4.98 -28.09 4.07
CA TYR A 258 -6.31 -28.68 4.27
C TYR A 258 -7.18 -28.64 3.01
N VAL A 259 -7.20 -27.51 2.31
CA VAL A 259 -7.95 -27.32 1.05
C VAL A 259 -7.46 -28.25 -0.04
N GLU A 260 -6.15 -28.37 -0.22
CA GLU A 260 -5.54 -29.24 -1.25
C GLU A 260 -5.79 -30.71 -0.98
N THR A 261 -5.67 -31.14 0.29
CA THR A 261 -5.87 -32.54 0.67
C THR A 261 -7.33 -32.98 0.69
N ASN A 262 -8.26 -32.06 0.90
CA ASN A 262 -9.69 -32.37 0.99
C ASN A 262 -10.52 -31.96 -0.24
N ASN A 263 -9.88 -31.56 -1.35
CA ASN A 263 -10.53 -31.12 -2.58
C ASN A 263 -11.63 -30.05 -2.36
N VAL A 264 -11.45 -29.18 -1.38
CA VAL A 264 -12.37 -28.05 -1.14
C VAL A 264 -12.27 -27.08 -2.33
N GLU A 265 -13.38 -26.67 -2.89
CA GLU A 265 -13.37 -25.76 -4.03
C GLU A 265 -12.67 -24.44 -3.69
N LYS A 266 -11.72 -24.03 -4.54
CA LYS A 266 -10.91 -22.81 -4.35
C LYS A 266 -11.73 -21.51 -4.26
N SER A 267 -13.00 -21.54 -4.65
CA SER A 267 -13.95 -20.44 -4.51
C SER A 267 -14.32 -20.14 -3.05
N GLU A 268 -14.16 -21.09 -2.14
CA GLU A 268 -14.42 -20.94 -0.70
C GLU A 268 -13.21 -20.37 0.07
N VAL A 269 -12.03 -20.53 -0.51
CA VAL A 269 -10.78 -19.95 -0.01
C VAL A 269 -10.54 -18.70 -0.81
N GLY A 270 -10.70 -17.54 -0.23
CA GLY A 270 -10.31 -16.29 -0.91
C GLY A 270 -8.95 -16.45 -1.57
N GLU A 271 -8.82 -16.03 -2.83
CA GLU A 271 -7.60 -16.19 -3.64
C GLU A 271 -6.36 -15.80 -2.83
N ASN A 272 -5.69 -16.79 -2.28
CA ASN A 272 -4.52 -16.57 -1.44
C ASN A 272 -3.27 -16.59 -2.32
N ASN A 273 -2.67 -15.43 -2.50
CA ASN A 273 -1.40 -15.25 -3.22
C ASN A 273 -0.18 -15.92 -2.55
N SER A 274 -0.37 -16.59 -1.42
CA SER A 274 0.73 -17.20 -0.67
C SER A 274 1.50 -18.27 -1.45
N THR A 275 0.82 -18.99 -2.35
CA THR A 275 1.47 -19.99 -3.20
C THR A 275 2.37 -19.42 -4.31
N LEU A 276 2.19 -18.16 -4.68
CA LEU A 276 3.01 -17.49 -5.70
C LEU A 276 4.32 -16.94 -5.11
N THR A 277 4.35 -16.67 -3.83
CA THR A 277 5.52 -16.08 -3.15
C THR A 277 6.72 -17.03 -3.07
N HIS A 278 6.50 -18.35 -3.14
CA HIS A 278 7.56 -19.35 -3.03
C HIS A 278 8.37 -19.56 -4.34
N LYS A 279 7.89 -19.07 -5.49
CA LYS A 279 8.54 -19.32 -6.80
C LYS A 279 9.18 -18.10 -7.46
N GLN A 280 9.03 -16.90 -6.89
CA GLN A 280 9.64 -15.67 -7.42
C GLN A 280 10.47 -14.99 -6.36
N PRO A 281 11.53 -14.25 -6.72
CA PRO A 281 12.34 -13.48 -5.77
C PRO A 281 11.59 -12.24 -5.27
N VAL A 282 10.47 -12.47 -4.58
CA VAL A 282 9.64 -11.41 -3.95
C VAL A 282 10.46 -10.66 -2.90
N SER A 283 11.44 -11.32 -2.29
CA SER A 283 12.37 -10.73 -1.32
C SER A 283 13.05 -9.47 -1.84
N TYR A 284 13.44 -9.45 -3.13
CA TYR A 284 14.08 -8.29 -3.74
C TYR A 284 13.17 -7.06 -3.74
N THR A 285 11.95 -7.23 -4.23
CA THR A 285 10.98 -6.11 -4.29
C THR A 285 10.58 -5.65 -2.89
N HIS A 286 10.40 -6.56 -1.96
CA HIS A 286 10.07 -6.22 -0.58
C HIS A 286 11.21 -5.50 0.17
N LEU A 287 12.46 -5.80 -0.16
CA LEU A 287 13.61 -5.09 0.41
C LEU A 287 13.74 -3.66 -0.11
N THR A 288 13.39 -3.43 -1.37
CA THR A 288 13.55 -2.11 -2.01
C THR A 288 12.43 -1.14 -1.68
N LEU A 289 11.19 -1.61 -1.57
CA LEU A 289 10.01 -0.76 -1.35
C LEU A 289 10.04 0.04 -0.04
N PRO A 290 10.47 -0.51 1.11
CA PRO A 290 10.57 0.27 2.34
C PRO A 290 11.55 1.45 2.28
N THR A 291 12.48 1.45 1.35
CA THR A 291 13.48 2.53 1.19
C THR A 291 12.95 3.75 0.47
N MET A 292 11.74 3.66 -0.11
CA MET A 292 11.08 4.80 -0.78
C MET A 292 10.68 5.92 0.17
N ILE A 293 10.62 5.66 1.47
CA ILE A 293 10.25 6.69 2.45
C ILE A 293 11.45 7.60 2.67
N ARG A 294 11.50 8.71 1.96
CA ARG A 294 12.32 9.87 2.31
C ARG A 294 11.53 10.67 3.36
N VAL A 295 12.05 10.77 4.53
CA VAL A 295 11.69 11.80 5.50
C VAL A 295 12.94 12.61 5.77
#